data_65dc0c3e97576c510b1665592738af50
#
_entry.id   65dc0c3e97576c510b1665592738af50
#
_cell.length_a   1.000
_cell.length_b   1.000
_cell.length_c   1.000
_cell.angle_alpha   90.00
_cell.angle_beta   90.00
_cell.angle_gamma   90.00
#
_symmetry.space_group_name_H-M   'P 1'
#
loop_
_entity.id
_entity.type
_entity.pdbx_description
1 polymer ?
#
loop_
_entity_poly.entity_id
_entity_poly.type
_entity_poly.pdbx_seq_one_letter_code
_entity_poly.pdbx_strand_id
1 'polypeptide(L)'
;MRKLIVILFVLVCELVQAQPFTHSGFVLGANEQGLANIPVSLYGRRTDPYDITYPTYPANANYTTGTIIPSSDDVTHGPFNIGFTFTYFGNNYTQFYVGSNGWIGFSPNQTTGYVAQYIPNASSPMNAILADWEDLYPGASNIRYVTLGTAPNRSLVVSFNQVPHYGCNQNLHTFQFVLYETTGVIDINYLSKPLCNSNNATAGLVNSNNTNVVPVGGKNASTWSVTNYAVRFTPSAPEAVFSLKGVYLTNAQGAYTINPNLDAQSYQFELRVESLLMPTLTFTQAQYPTQMLLNNTAMNSKLYYQMDINNDGYISISDSYLLNGRVSGRFAAWPNSPEYRLFNTTQWNVIKLGTTNLKTTYPGVQTFTVTPVNGGTTTIYLLRTGFTQ
;
A
#
# COMPACT_ATOMS: atom_id res chain seq x y z
N MET A 1 -26.64 51.70 -15.82
CA MET A 1 -25.35 51.07 -15.55
C MET A 1 -25.58 49.65 -15.05
N ARG A 2 -25.47 48.66 -15.92
CA ARG A 2 -25.57 47.24 -15.55
C ARG A 2 -24.18 46.77 -15.04
N LYS A 3 -24.10 46.37 -13.76
CA LYS A 3 -22.90 45.80 -13.21
C LYS A 3 -22.74 44.37 -13.76
N LEU A 4 -21.68 44.13 -14.52
CA LEU A 4 -21.25 42.82 -14.98
C LEU A 4 -20.60 42.09 -13.79
N ILE A 5 -21.24 41.05 -13.26
CA ILE A 5 -20.62 40.17 -12.26
C ILE A 5 -19.87 39.14 -13.04
N VAL A 6 -18.53 39.24 -13.05
CA VAL A 6 -17.60 38.18 -13.52
C VAL A 6 -17.50 37.16 -12.43
N ILE A 7 -18.14 36.00 -12.59
CA ILE A 7 -17.92 34.84 -11.72
C ILE A 7 -16.63 34.16 -12.22
N LEU A 8 -15.56 34.35 -11.45
CA LEU A 8 -14.29 33.65 -11.65
C LEU A 8 -14.49 32.21 -11.18
N PHE A 9 -14.69 31.28 -12.10
CA PHE A 9 -14.57 29.85 -11.78
C PHE A 9 -13.09 29.55 -11.56
N VAL A 10 -12.67 29.44 -10.29
CA VAL A 10 -11.39 28.84 -9.95
C VAL A 10 -11.57 27.34 -10.17
N LEU A 11 -11.05 26.86 -11.30
CA LEU A 11 -10.90 25.41 -11.55
C LEU A 11 -9.85 24.90 -10.55
N VAL A 12 -10.30 24.35 -9.42
CA VAL A 12 -9.42 23.59 -8.54
C VAL A 12 -9.13 22.29 -9.29
N CYS A 13 -7.98 22.26 -9.97
CA CYS A 13 -7.40 21.02 -10.47
C CYS A 13 -7.01 20.21 -9.23
N GLU A 14 -7.87 19.31 -8.78
CA GLU A 14 -7.49 18.33 -7.78
C GLU A 14 -6.44 17.42 -8.42
N LEU A 15 -5.18 17.69 -8.12
CA LEU A 15 -4.10 16.75 -8.36
C LEU A 15 -4.48 15.49 -7.58
N VAL A 16 -4.88 14.43 -8.26
CA VAL A 16 -5.05 13.10 -7.68
C VAL A 16 -3.65 12.63 -7.30
N GLN A 17 -3.21 13.06 -6.12
CA GLN A 17 -2.00 12.52 -5.49
C GLN A 17 -2.30 11.11 -4.99
N ALA A 18 -1.26 10.27 -4.92
CA ALA A 18 -1.28 9.03 -4.16
C ALA A 18 -2.11 9.26 -2.88
N GLN A 19 -3.09 8.38 -2.61
CA GLN A 19 -3.97 8.57 -1.45
C GLN A 19 -3.12 8.31 -0.19
N PRO A 20 -2.64 9.37 0.49
CA PRO A 20 -1.92 9.19 1.75
C PRO A 20 -2.88 8.57 2.75
N PHE A 21 -2.46 7.50 3.38
CA PHE A 21 -3.24 6.94 4.48
C PHE A 21 -2.80 7.57 5.81
N THR A 22 -3.72 7.66 6.75
CA THR A 22 -3.42 8.04 8.13
C THR A 22 -3.58 6.81 9.02
N HIS A 23 -2.56 6.52 9.81
CA HIS A 23 -2.59 5.47 10.81
C HIS A 23 -2.20 6.05 12.16
N SER A 24 -2.91 5.71 13.23
CA SER A 24 -2.65 6.25 14.57
C SER A 24 -2.65 5.14 15.61
N GLY A 25 -2.26 5.48 16.84
CA GLY A 25 -2.29 4.52 17.92
C GLY A 25 -1.64 5.04 19.20
N PHE A 26 -1.38 4.10 20.10
CA PHE A 26 -0.78 4.40 21.40
C PHE A 26 0.36 3.44 21.67
N VAL A 27 1.37 3.93 22.38
CA VAL A 27 2.37 3.09 23.08
C VAL A 27 2.13 3.22 24.56
N LEU A 28 1.77 2.12 25.19
CA LEU A 28 1.37 2.05 26.60
C LEU A 28 2.33 1.19 27.39
N GLY A 29 2.59 1.59 28.62
CA GLY A 29 3.41 0.83 29.57
C GLY A 29 2.64 -0.24 30.34
N ALA A 30 3.29 -0.83 31.35
CA ALA A 30 2.78 -1.93 32.15
C ALA A 30 1.45 -1.65 32.87
N ASN A 31 1.19 -0.40 33.22
CA ASN A 31 -0.05 0.04 33.87
C ASN A 31 -1.01 0.74 32.91
N GLU A 32 -0.85 0.49 31.62
CA GLU A 32 -1.64 1.09 30.54
C GLU A 32 -1.54 2.63 30.47
N GLN A 33 -0.53 3.22 31.13
CA GLN A 33 -0.22 4.64 30.98
C GLN A 33 0.48 4.90 29.65
N GLY A 34 0.23 6.06 29.06
CA GLY A 34 0.90 6.50 27.82
C GLY A 34 2.40 6.71 28.03
N LEU A 35 3.20 6.27 27.08
CA LEU A 35 4.65 6.49 27.07
C LEU A 35 5.01 7.57 26.04
N ALA A 36 5.54 8.70 26.55
CA ALA A 36 5.94 9.83 25.74
C ALA A 36 7.31 9.65 25.07
N ASN A 37 7.51 10.30 23.93
CA ASN A 37 8.77 10.32 23.19
C ASN A 37 9.28 8.94 22.76
N ILE A 38 8.38 7.98 22.59
CA ILE A 38 8.72 6.66 22.06
C ILE A 38 8.77 6.76 20.54
N PRO A 39 9.90 6.43 19.89
CA PRO A 39 9.97 6.40 18.44
C PRO A 39 9.23 5.18 17.90
N VAL A 40 8.20 5.44 17.10
CA VAL A 40 7.48 4.46 16.31
C VAL A 40 7.94 4.60 14.87
N SER A 41 8.69 3.62 14.39
CA SER A 41 9.27 3.61 13.05
C SER A 41 8.34 2.90 12.09
N LEU A 42 7.98 3.57 10.99
CA LEU A 42 7.27 2.95 9.89
C LEU A 42 8.28 2.36 8.90
N TYR A 43 8.20 1.07 8.68
CA TYR A 43 8.90 0.39 7.61
C TYR A 43 7.93 0.01 6.51
N GLY A 44 8.35 0.16 5.27
CA GLY A 44 7.58 -0.24 4.10
C GLY A 44 8.42 -1.09 3.17
N ARG A 45 7.79 -2.10 2.57
CA ARG A 45 8.33 -2.89 1.48
C ARG A 45 7.39 -2.77 0.30
N ARG A 46 7.91 -2.29 -0.81
CA ARG A 46 7.15 -2.20 -2.03
C ARG A 46 6.87 -3.58 -2.60
N THR A 47 5.62 -3.80 -3.00
CA THR A 47 5.19 -5.09 -3.56
C THR A 47 4.87 -5.02 -5.04
N ASP A 48 4.57 -3.82 -5.55
CA ASP A 48 4.14 -3.65 -6.93
C ASP A 48 5.31 -3.68 -7.91
N PRO A 49 5.15 -4.35 -9.06
CA PRO A 49 6.15 -4.38 -10.11
C PRO A 49 6.18 -3.11 -10.96
N TYR A 50 5.33 -2.14 -10.69
CA TYR A 50 5.22 -0.85 -11.39
C TYR A 50 5.08 0.33 -10.44
N ASP A 51 5.78 1.42 -10.75
CA ASP A 51 5.56 2.75 -10.17
C ASP A 51 4.45 3.46 -10.91
N ILE A 52 3.52 4.08 -10.19
CA ILE A 52 2.51 4.95 -10.79
C ILE A 52 2.92 6.41 -10.60
N THR A 53 2.91 7.16 -11.70
CA THR A 53 3.08 8.62 -11.69
C THR A 53 2.02 9.27 -12.58
N TYR A 54 1.84 10.57 -12.41
CA TYR A 54 0.83 11.35 -13.13
C TYR A 54 1.51 12.49 -13.90
N PRO A 55 2.08 12.20 -15.08
CA PRO A 55 2.76 13.22 -15.87
C PRO A 55 1.77 14.22 -16.49
N THR A 56 2.29 15.35 -16.93
CA THR A 56 1.50 16.30 -17.70
C THR A 56 0.94 15.61 -18.96
N TYR A 57 -0.35 15.81 -19.24
CA TYR A 57 -1.00 15.28 -20.43
C TYR A 57 -0.29 15.78 -21.70
N PRO A 58 0.04 14.88 -22.66
CA PRO A 58 0.73 15.26 -23.88
C PRO A 58 -0.22 16.01 -24.83
N ALA A 59 -0.04 17.33 -24.93
CA ALA A 59 -0.91 18.19 -25.75
C ALA A 59 -0.94 17.86 -27.24
N ASN A 60 0.05 17.11 -27.74
CA ASN A 60 0.16 16.66 -29.14
C ASN A 60 -0.28 15.20 -29.35
N ALA A 61 -0.99 14.60 -28.39
CA ALA A 61 -1.53 13.26 -28.53
C ALA A 61 -2.46 13.18 -29.76
N ASN A 62 -2.27 12.16 -30.61
CA ASN A 62 -3.06 11.97 -31.84
C ASN A 62 -3.86 10.66 -31.71
N TYR A 63 -5.18 10.78 -31.78
CA TYR A 63 -6.12 9.66 -31.60
C TYR A 63 -6.65 9.10 -32.91
N THR A 64 -6.29 9.71 -34.09
CA THR A 64 -6.84 9.38 -35.40
C THR A 64 -5.86 8.68 -36.33
N THR A 65 -4.58 8.56 -35.91
CA THR A 65 -3.53 7.91 -36.71
C THR A 65 -3.57 6.39 -36.55
N GLY A 66 -3.24 5.66 -37.60
CA GLY A 66 -3.01 4.22 -37.57
C GLY A 66 -4.12 3.39 -38.24
N THR A 67 -3.93 2.07 -38.16
CA THR A 67 -4.84 1.07 -38.70
C THR A 67 -6.11 0.98 -37.88
N ILE A 68 -7.26 1.01 -38.52
CA ILE A 68 -8.56 0.81 -37.88
C ILE A 68 -8.67 -0.63 -37.40
N ILE A 69 -9.15 -0.80 -36.16
CA ILE A 69 -9.65 -2.06 -35.64
C ILE A 69 -11.17 -2.03 -35.80
N PRO A 70 -11.75 -2.80 -36.74
CA PRO A 70 -13.21 -2.86 -36.86
C PRO A 70 -13.82 -3.41 -35.62
N SER A 71 -14.42 -2.55 -34.79
CA SER A 71 -14.96 -2.90 -33.49
C SER A 71 -16.49 -2.82 -33.48
N SER A 72 -17.08 -3.52 -32.52
CA SER A 72 -18.48 -3.52 -32.18
C SER A 72 -18.63 -3.74 -30.67
N ASP A 73 -19.87 -3.77 -30.23
CA ASP A 73 -20.21 -3.96 -28.82
C ASP A 73 -19.72 -5.31 -28.28
N ASP A 74 -19.25 -5.34 -27.04
CA ASP A 74 -18.91 -6.52 -26.23
C ASP A 74 -18.01 -7.56 -26.94
N VAL A 75 -16.99 -7.11 -27.65
CA VAL A 75 -16.07 -8.00 -28.37
C VAL A 75 -14.60 -7.78 -28.00
N THR A 76 -13.82 -8.83 -28.20
CA THR A 76 -12.35 -8.79 -28.15
C THR A 76 -11.81 -9.05 -29.54
N HIS A 77 -10.90 -8.17 -29.98
CA HIS A 77 -10.26 -8.24 -31.31
C HIS A 77 -8.77 -8.59 -31.16
N GLY A 78 -8.23 -9.27 -32.14
CA GLY A 78 -6.81 -9.64 -32.21
C GLY A 78 -6.60 -11.09 -32.64
N PRO A 79 -5.33 -11.57 -32.64
CA PRO A 79 -4.14 -10.82 -32.24
C PRO A 79 -3.70 -9.77 -33.26
N PHE A 80 -3.11 -8.68 -32.75
CA PHE A 80 -2.41 -7.66 -33.54
C PHE A 80 -0.93 -7.63 -33.15
N ASN A 81 -0.05 -7.32 -34.11
CA ASN A 81 1.38 -7.22 -33.82
C ASN A 81 1.71 -5.90 -33.11
N ILE A 82 2.49 -5.99 -32.02
CA ILE A 82 3.03 -4.84 -31.29
C ILE A 82 4.09 -4.12 -32.15
N GLY A 83 4.82 -4.85 -32.98
CA GLY A 83 5.95 -4.36 -33.79
C GLY A 83 7.30 -4.48 -33.10
N PHE A 84 7.33 -4.85 -31.84
CA PHE A 84 8.53 -5.12 -31.03
C PHE A 84 8.18 -6.11 -29.90
N THR A 85 9.20 -6.56 -29.15
CA THR A 85 8.95 -7.34 -27.93
C THR A 85 8.68 -6.40 -26.76
N PHE A 86 7.52 -6.53 -26.16
CA PHE A 86 7.11 -5.78 -24.97
C PHE A 86 7.09 -6.67 -23.75
N THR A 87 7.73 -6.23 -22.65
CA THR A 87 7.75 -6.97 -21.38
C THR A 87 6.64 -6.44 -20.45
N TYR A 88 5.75 -7.36 -20.02
CA TYR A 88 4.65 -7.06 -19.11
C TYR A 88 4.62 -8.07 -17.95
N PHE A 89 4.69 -7.59 -16.70
CA PHE A 89 4.86 -8.43 -15.51
C PHE A 89 5.93 -9.52 -15.67
N GLY A 90 7.09 -9.16 -16.27
CA GLY A 90 8.22 -10.05 -16.49
C GLY A 90 8.08 -11.05 -17.66
N ASN A 91 6.96 -11.05 -18.37
CA ASN A 91 6.75 -11.90 -19.56
C ASN A 91 6.84 -11.08 -20.84
N ASN A 92 7.34 -11.69 -21.91
CA ASN A 92 7.55 -11.05 -23.20
C ASN A 92 6.40 -11.33 -24.17
N TYR A 93 5.90 -10.28 -24.80
CA TYR A 93 4.81 -10.34 -25.78
C TYR A 93 5.17 -9.62 -27.07
N THR A 94 4.74 -10.17 -28.20
CA THR A 94 4.86 -9.56 -29.53
C THR A 94 3.52 -9.24 -30.16
N GLN A 95 2.43 -9.68 -29.52
CA GLN A 95 1.05 -9.51 -29.96
C GLN A 95 0.19 -8.97 -28.82
N PHE A 96 -0.90 -8.30 -29.19
CA PHE A 96 -1.88 -7.78 -28.26
C PHE A 96 -3.32 -7.99 -28.77
N TYR A 97 -4.26 -7.86 -27.87
CA TYR A 97 -5.70 -7.92 -28.10
C TYR A 97 -6.35 -6.64 -27.59
N VAL A 98 -7.51 -6.29 -28.13
CA VAL A 98 -8.27 -5.09 -27.73
C VAL A 98 -9.68 -5.49 -27.37
N GLY A 99 -10.14 -5.14 -26.16
CA GLY A 99 -11.53 -5.26 -25.75
C GLY A 99 -12.29 -3.97 -26.04
N SER A 100 -13.50 -4.08 -26.61
CA SER A 100 -14.38 -2.94 -26.87
C SER A 100 -14.61 -2.07 -25.63
N ASN A 101 -14.61 -2.68 -24.45
CA ASN A 101 -14.88 -2.09 -23.15
C ASN A 101 -13.63 -1.49 -22.46
N GLY A 102 -12.74 -0.83 -23.23
CA GLY A 102 -11.73 0.09 -22.73
C GLY A 102 -10.46 -0.52 -22.15
N TRP A 103 -10.00 -1.66 -22.68
CA TRP A 103 -8.78 -2.33 -22.28
C TRP A 103 -7.99 -2.91 -23.45
N ILE A 104 -6.70 -3.15 -23.24
CA ILE A 104 -5.85 -3.97 -24.12
C ILE A 104 -5.25 -5.13 -23.31
N GLY A 105 -4.99 -6.27 -23.93
CA GLY A 105 -4.46 -7.45 -23.25
C GLY A 105 -3.45 -8.24 -24.08
N PHE A 106 -2.76 -9.18 -23.45
CA PHE A 106 -1.69 -9.97 -24.05
C PHE A 106 -2.02 -11.47 -24.14
N SER A 107 -3.25 -11.84 -23.89
CA SER A 107 -3.73 -13.22 -23.98
C SER A 107 -5.01 -13.30 -24.79
N PRO A 108 -5.26 -14.40 -25.53
CA PRO A 108 -6.56 -14.68 -26.13
C PRO A 108 -7.59 -15.03 -25.05
N ASN A 109 -8.85 -15.14 -25.45
CA ASN A 109 -9.97 -15.58 -24.61
C ASN A 109 -10.20 -14.68 -23.38
N GLN A 110 -10.11 -13.38 -23.57
CA GLN A 110 -10.44 -12.39 -22.57
C GLN A 110 -11.97 -12.31 -22.33
N THR A 111 -12.34 -11.82 -21.15
CA THR A 111 -13.73 -11.47 -20.89
C THR A 111 -14.22 -10.39 -21.86
N THR A 112 -15.47 -10.47 -22.27
CA THR A 112 -16.18 -9.37 -22.96
C THR A 112 -17.03 -8.56 -21.97
N GLY A 113 -16.89 -8.84 -20.66
CA GLY A 113 -17.69 -8.20 -19.61
C GLY A 113 -17.58 -6.67 -19.64
N TYR A 114 -18.73 -6.02 -19.56
CA TYR A 114 -18.90 -4.56 -19.58
C TYR A 114 -19.10 -3.96 -18.18
N VAL A 115 -19.39 -4.78 -17.18
CA VAL A 115 -19.56 -4.28 -15.80
C VAL A 115 -18.22 -4.19 -15.10
N ALA A 116 -17.75 -2.99 -14.88
CA ALA A 116 -16.51 -2.75 -14.14
C ALA A 116 -16.56 -3.34 -12.73
N GLN A 117 -15.52 -4.08 -12.38
CA GLN A 117 -15.31 -4.62 -11.03
C GLN A 117 -13.99 -4.06 -10.48
N TYR A 118 -13.84 -4.09 -9.16
CA TYR A 118 -12.53 -3.84 -8.58
C TYR A 118 -11.54 -4.93 -9.00
N ILE A 119 -10.29 -4.58 -9.18
CA ILE A 119 -9.21 -5.53 -9.42
C ILE A 119 -8.42 -5.75 -8.11
N PRO A 120 -8.01 -7.00 -7.78
CA PRO A 120 -8.22 -8.23 -8.54
C PRO A 120 -9.67 -8.77 -8.41
N ASN A 121 -10.22 -9.25 -9.51
CA ASN A 121 -11.55 -9.89 -9.55
C ASN A 121 -11.59 -10.96 -10.65
N ALA A 122 -12.26 -12.11 -10.40
CA ALA A 122 -12.34 -13.21 -11.36
C ALA A 122 -12.99 -12.84 -12.71
N SER A 123 -13.82 -11.77 -12.73
CA SER A 123 -14.49 -11.28 -13.94
C SER A 123 -13.69 -10.20 -14.67
N SER A 124 -12.54 -9.76 -14.13
CA SER A 124 -11.72 -8.72 -14.78
C SER A 124 -10.97 -9.29 -15.99
N PRO A 125 -10.67 -8.45 -17.02
CA PRO A 125 -9.71 -8.81 -18.04
C PRO A 125 -8.37 -9.18 -17.42
N MET A 126 -7.83 -10.36 -17.75
CA MET A 126 -6.55 -10.84 -17.24
C MET A 126 -5.43 -10.54 -18.23
N ASN A 127 -4.19 -10.42 -17.73
CA ASN A 127 -3.04 -10.09 -18.56
C ASN A 127 -3.28 -8.83 -19.38
N ALA A 128 -3.84 -7.79 -18.74
CA ALA A 128 -4.45 -6.65 -19.43
C ALA A 128 -4.10 -5.31 -18.75
N ILE A 129 -4.11 -4.27 -19.57
CA ILE A 129 -4.03 -2.86 -19.20
C ILE A 129 -5.43 -2.28 -19.35
N LEU A 130 -6.02 -1.83 -18.27
CA LEU A 130 -7.35 -1.25 -18.21
C LEU A 130 -7.20 0.28 -18.17
N ALA A 131 -7.72 0.96 -19.19
CA ALA A 131 -7.79 2.43 -19.17
C ALA A 131 -9.14 2.89 -18.63
N ASP A 132 -10.19 2.31 -19.16
CA ASP A 132 -11.56 2.74 -18.92
C ASP A 132 -12.49 1.55 -19.06
N TRP A 133 -12.25 0.54 -18.18
CA TRP A 133 -13.06 -0.66 -18.22
C TRP A 133 -14.44 -0.36 -17.65
N GLU A 134 -15.35 -0.13 -18.59
CA GLU A 134 -16.78 0.08 -18.39
C GLU A 134 -17.53 -0.24 -19.70
N ASP A 135 -18.83 -0.05 -19.73
CA ASP A 135 -19.71 -0.40 -20.87
C ASP A 135 -19.55 0.61 -22.03
N LEU A 136 -18.51 0.44 -22.82
CA LEU A 136 -18.24 1.27 -24.00
C LEU A 136 -18.82 0.65 -25.25
N TYR A 137 -19.40 1.49 -26.13
CA TYR A 137 -20.08 1.08 -27.34
C TYR A 137 -19.37 1.62 -28.62
N PRO A 138 -18.17 1.09 -28.98
CA PRO A 138 -17.44 1.59 -30.13
C PRO A 138 -18.10 1.21 -31.46
N GLY A 139 -18.14 2.15 -32.40
CA GLY A 139 -18.42 1.87 -33.80
C GLY A 139 -17.19 1.34 -34.56
N ALA A 140 -17.38 0.95 -35.79
CA ALA A 140 -16.38 0.26 -36.63
C ALA A 140 -15.06 1.03 -36.85
N SER A 141 -14.96 2.31 -36.53
CA SER A 141 -13.79 3.15 -36.81
C SER A 141 -13.25 3.91 -35.58
N ASN A 142 -13.81 3.67 -34.38
CA ASN A 142 -13.42 4.40 -33.21
C ASN A 142 -12.10 3.93 -32.60
N ILE A 143 -11.67 2.69 -32.87
CA ILE A 143 -10.45 2.12 -32.31
C ILE A 143 -9.38 2.00 -33.39
N ARG A 144 -8.15 2.42 -33.06
CA ARG A 144 -7.00 2.37 -33.99
C ARG A 144 -5.74 1.97 -33.26
N TYR A 145 -4.76 1.45 -34.00
CA TYR A 145 -3.41 1.25 -33.51
C TYR A 145 -2.33 1.59 -34.49
N VAL A 146 -1.16 1.96 -33.99
CA VAL A 146 0.03 2.24 -34.83
C VAL A 146 1.28 2.03 -33.97
N THR A 147 2.33 1.49 -34.60
CA THR A 147 3.67 1.48 -34.00
C THR A 147 4.47 2.62 -34.61
N LEU A 148 4.96 3.51 -33.76
CA LEU A 148 5.70 4.72 -34.10
C LEU A 148 7.17 4.59 -33.73
N GLY A 149 8.03 5.41 -34.34
CA GLY A 149 9.45 5.47 -34.03
C GLY A 149 10.30 4.41 -34.76
N THR A 150 11.56 4.34 -34.39
CA THR A 150 12.55 3.39 -34.91
C THR A 150 13.19 2.61 -33.78
N ALA A 151 13.54 1.35 -34.05
CA ALA A 151 14.21 0.54 -33.04
C ALA A 151 15.51 1.22 -32.55
N PRO A 152 15.84 1.17 -31.28
CA PRO A 152 15.12 0.50 -30.19
C PRO A 152 14.11 1.39 -29.44
N ASN A 153 13.68 2.50 -30.01
CA ASN A 153 12.83 3.52 -29.35
C ASN A 153 11.44 3.58 -30.01
N ARG A 154 10.84 2.43 -30.28
CA ARG A 154 9.47 2.35 -30.81
C ARG A 154 8.44 2.46 -29.71
N SER A 155 7.23 2.87 -30.09
CA SER A 155 6.07 2.84 -29.21
C SER A 155 4.83 2.32 -29.94
N LEU A 156 4.10 1.40 -29.32
CA LEU A 156 2.76 1.03 -29.76
C LEU A 156 1.77 2.03 -29.16
N VAL A 157 0.94 2.62 -30.02
CA VAL A 157 -0.18 3.47 -29.61
C VAL A 157 -1.48 2.78 -30.00
N VAL A 158 -2.40 2.60 -29.03
CA VAL A 158 -3.75 2.10 -29.26
C VAL A 158 -4.73 3.16 -28.79
N SER A 159 -5.52 3.70 -29.72
CA SER A 159 -6.39 4.85 -29.46
C SER A 159 -7.85 4.46 -29.52
N PHE A 160 -8.60 4.86 -28.53
CA PHE A 160 -10.05 4.92 -28.48
C PHE A 160 -10.44 6.38 -28.73
N ASN A 161 -11.10 6.66 -29.82
CA ASN A 161 -11.41 8.02 -30.23
C ASN A 161 -12.91 8.24 -30.35
N GLN A 162 -13.46 9.11 -29.50
CA GLN A 162 -14.88 9.44 -29.45
C GLN A 162 -15.78 8.19 -29.35
N VAL A 163 -15.41 7.26 -28.47
CA VAL A 163 -16.19 6.05 -28.20
C VAL A 163 -17.36 6.42 -27.29
N PRO A 164 -18.62 6.16 -27.69
CA PRO A 164 -19.77 6.34 -26.81
C PRO A 164 -19.76 5.37 -25.64
N HIS A 165 -20.34 5.79 -24.51
CA HIS A 165 -20.75 4.86 -23.48
C HIS A 165 -22.14 4.28 -23.84
N TYR A 166 -22.35 2.97 -23.61
CA TYR A 166 -23.65 2.34 -23.81
C TYR A 166 -24.72 3.01 -22.93
N GLY A 167 -25.84 3.37 -23.52
CA GLY A 167 -26.92 4.11 -22.84
C GLY A 167 -26.67 5.60 -22.60
N CYS A 168 -25.44 6.12 -22.89
CA CYS A 168 -25.09 7.55 -22.80
C CYS A 168 -24.37 8.00 -24.07
N ASN A 169 -24.97 7.83 -25.23
CA ASN A 169 -24.32 7.96 -26.55
C ASN A 169 -23.70 9.36 -26.84
N GLN A 170 -24.03 10.38 -26.05
CA GLN A 170 -23.43 11.70 -26.15
C GLN A 170 -22.16 11.85 -25.30
N ASN A 171 -21.88 10.92 -24.42
CA ASN A 171 -20.70 10.90 -23.58
C ASN A 171 -19.60 10.14 -24.32
N LEU A 172 -18.74 10.91 -25.02
CA LEU A 172 -17.71 10.38 -25.89
C LEU A 172 -16.37 10.27 -25.16
N HIS A 173 -15.89 9.05 -25.03
CA HIS A 173 -14.62 8.72 -24.41
C HIS A 173 -13.49 8.81 -25.42
N THR A 174 -12.40 9.49 -25.09
CA THR A 174 -11.21 9.59 -25.94
C THR A 174 -9.96 9.41 -25.08
N PHE A 175 -9.27 8.30 -25.28
CA PHE A 175 -8.05 7.94 -24.57
C PHE A 175 -7.15 7.05 -25.42
N GLN A 176 -5.89 6.89 -25.01
CA GLN A 176 -4.94 6.01 -25.67
C GLN A 176 -4.02 5.31 -24.68
N PHE A 177 -3.60 4.11 -25.06
CA PHE A 177 -2.50 3.38 -24.46
C PHE A 177 -1.23 3.66 -25.26
N VAL A 178 -0.10 3.84 -24.60
CA VAL A 178 1.22 3.95 -25.22
C VAL A 178 2.18 2.99 -24.54
N LEU A 179 2.71 2.01 -25.28
CA LEU A 179 3.67 1.03 -24.77
C LEU A 179 5.05 1.34 -25.36
N TYR A 180 6.06 1.54 -24.52
CA TYR A 180 7.41 1.93 -24.94
C TYR A 180 8.37 0.73 -24.98
N GLU A 181 9.04 0.51 -26.15
CA GLU A 181 9.87 -0.65 -26.45
C GLU A 181 10.99 -0.90 -25.40
N THR A 182 11.88 0.05 -25.21
CA THR A 182 13.11 -0.15 -24.42
C THR A 182 12.86 -0.07 -22.92
N THR A 183 11.96 0.80 -22.51
CA THR A 183 11.74 1.11 -21.10
C THR A 183 10.68 0.24 -20.45
N GLY A 184 9.81 -0.40 -21.25
CA GLY A 184 8.64 -1.13 -20.74
C GLY A 184 7.60 -0.23 -20.07
N VAL A 185 7.76 1.10 -20.18
CA VAL A 185 6.81 2.08 -19.64
C VAL A 185 5.48 1.96 -20.36
N ILE A 186 4.40 2.17 -19.61
CA ILE A 186 3.03 2.22 -20.12
C ILE A 186 2.45 3.58 -19.76
N ASP A 187 1.96 4.32 -20.76
CA ASP A 187 1.15 5.51 -20.52
C ASP A 187 -0.30 5.24 -20.89
N ILE A 188 -1.21 5.80 -20.11
CA ILE A 188 -2.61 5.95 -20.47
C ILE A 188 -2.90 7.46 -20.50
N ASN A 189 -3.25 7.97 -21.68
CA ASN A 189 -3.53 9.39 -21.88
C ASN A 189 -5.01 9.58 -22.14
N TYR A 190 -5.70 10.33 -21.31
CA TYR A 190 -7.12 10.66 -21.44
C TYR A 190 -7.29 12.10 -21.93
N LEU A 191 -7.80 12.27 -23.15
CA LEU A 191 -8.30 13.57 -23.60
C LEU A 191 -9.63 13.88 -22.89
N SER A 192 -10.51 12.88 -22.82
CA SER A 192 -11.82 12.98 -22.19
C SER A 192 -12.34 11.62 -21.75
N LYS A 193 -12.70 11.50 -20.49
CA LYS A 193 -13.49 10.40 -19.92
C LYS A 193 -14.64 11.05 -19.14
N PRO A 194 -15.82 11.20 -19.76
CA PRO A 194 -17.01 11.73 -19.10
C PRO A 194 -17.64 10.67 -18.18
N LEU A 195 -18.65 11.08 -17.42
CA LEU A 195 -19.49 10.18 -16.63
C LEU A 195 -20.73 9.77 -17.44
N CYS A 196 -21.15 8.51 -17.29
CA CYS A 196 -22.47 8.06 -17.67
C CYS A 196 -23.24 7.69 -16.40
N ASN A 197 -24.11 8.55 -15.94
CA ASN A 197 -24.87 8.38 -14.69
C ASN A 197 -23.92 8.08 -13.51
N SER A 198 -24.21 6.99 -12.75
CA SER A 198 -23.39 6.55 -11.62
C SER A 198 -22.55 5.30 -11.97
N ASN A 199 -22.27 5.06 -13.25
CA ASN A 199 -21.50 3.90 -13.65
C ASN A 199 -20.07 3.95 -13.12
N ASN A 200 -19.61 2.81 -12.65
CA ASN A 200 -18.24 2.62 -12.21
C ASN A 200 -17.35 2.28 -13.40
N ALA A 201 -16.11 2.69 -13.32
CA ALA A 201 -15.05 2.31 -14.24
C ALA A 201 -13.80 1.87 -13.47
N THR A 202 -12.97 1.02 -14.11
CA THR A 202 -11.71 0.55 -13.53
C THR A 202 -10.55 0.87 -14.46
N ALA A 203 -9.48 1.46 -13.89
CA ALA A 203 -8.20 1.68 -14.54
C ALA A 203 -7.07 1.04 -13.73
N GLY A 204 -6.12 0.38 -14.42
CA GLY A 204 -4.99 -0.29 -13.79
C GLY A 204 -4.38 -1.41 -14.63
N LEU A 205 -3.46 -2.14 -14.03
CA LEU A 205 -2.78 -3.29 -14.65
C LEU A 205 -3.20 -4.59 -13.96
N VAL A 206 -3.36 -5.66 -14.74
CA VAL A 206 -3.72 -7.00 -14.26
C VAL A 206 -2.78 -8.03 -14.88
N ASN A 207 -2.10 -8.83 -14.08
CA ASN A 207 -1.22 -9.89 -14.57
C ASN A 207 -1.99 -11.12 -15.12
N SER A 208 -1.25 -12.11 -15.64
CA SER A 208 -1.82 -13.25 -16.35
C SER A 208 -2.69 -14.20 -15.51
N ASN A 209 -2.53 -14.20 -14.20
CA ASN A 209 -3.28 -15.05 -13.27
C ASN A 209 -4.14 -14.26 -12.27
N ASN A 210 -4.28 -12.96 -12.47
CA ASN A 210 -5.08 -12.04 -11.63
C ASN A 210 -4.69 -12.04 -10.14
N THR A 211 -3.44 -12.32 -9.85
CA THR A 211 -2.91 -12.34 -8.47
C THR A 211 -2.08 -11.10 -8.13
N ASN A 212 -1.58 -10.41 -9.16
CA ASN A 212 -0.82 -9.18 -9.01
C ASN A 212 -1.46 -8.10 -9.89
N VAL A 213 -1.92 -7.04 -9.27
CA VAL A 213 -2.62 -5.93 -9.92
C VAL A 213 -2.07 -4.61 -9.44
N VAL A 214 -2.14 -3.59 -10.31
CA VAL A 214 -1.69 -2.23 -10.01
C VAL A 214 -2.84 -1.27 -10.36
N PRO A 215 -3.82 -1.10 -9.47
CA PRO A 215 -4.96 -0.21 -9.74
C PRO A 215 -4.53 1.26 -9.67
N VAL A 216 -5.15 2.10 -10.50
CA VAL A 216 -4.98 3.56 -10.39
C VAL A 216 -5.77 4.08 -9.19
N GLY A 217 -5.14 4.86 -8.34
CA GLY A 217 -5.77 5.41 -7.12
C GLY A 217 -7.08 6.14 -7.43
N GLY A 218 -8.15 5.78 -6.70
CA GLY A 218 -9.48 6.33 -6.88
C GLY A 218 -10.21 5.91 -8.17
N LYS A 219 -9.67 4.94 -8.94
CA LYS A 219 -10.23 4.49 -10.22
C LYS A 219 -10.37 2.96 -10.29
N ASN A 220 -10.74 2.33 -9.18
CA ASN A 220 -10.92 0.89 -9.09
C ASN A 220 -12.38 0.59 -8.70
N ALA A 221 -13.20 0.24 -9.68
CA ALA A 221 -14.65 0.09 -9.59
C ALA A 221 -15.31 1.31 -8.92
N SER A 222 -14.96 2.50 -9.36
CA SER A 222 -15.43 3.76 -8.82
C SER A 222 -15.99 4.68 -9.91
N THR A 223 -16.81 5.65 -9.51
CA THR A 223 -17.34 6.68 -10.40
C THR A 223 -16.32 7.81 -10.49
N TRP A 224 -15.77 8.07 -11.69
CA TRP A 224 -14.78 9.13 -11.93
C TRP A 224 -14.84 9.67 -13.36
N SER A 225 -14.39 10.91 -13.50
CA SER A 225 -14.23 11.57 -14.81
C SER A 225 -12.89 12.31 -14.84
N VAL A 226 -12.31 12.46 -16.03
CA VAL A 226 -11.08 13.22 -16.23
C VAL A 226 -11.05 13.86 -17.61
N THR A 227 -10.28 14.96 -17.72
CA THR A 227 -9.97 15.64 -18.99
C THR A 227 -8.51 16.06 -18.95
N ASN A 228 -7.78 15.85 -20.08
CA ASN A 228 -6.35 16.15 -20.18
C ASN A 228 -5.53 15.53 -19.02
N TYR A 229 -5.73 14.26 -18.80
CA TYR A 229 -5.12 13.53 -17.71
C TYR A 229 -4.25 12.39 -18.21
N ALA A 230 -3.13 12.14 -17.56
CA ALA A 230 -2.24 11.04 -17.91
C ALA A 230 -1.82 10.22 -16.68
N VAL A 231 -1.71 8.92 -16.89
CA VAL A 231 -1.18 7.97 -15.90
C VAL A 231 -0.01 7.24 -16.56
N ARG A 232 1.10 7.16 -15.84
CA ARG A 232 2.29 6.41 -16.26
C ARG A 232 2.58 5.28 -15.28
N PHE A 233 2.79 4.10 -15.83
CA PHE A 233 3.30 2.94 -15.11
C PHE A 233 4.73 2.68 -15.56
N THR A 234 5.69 2.79 -14.64
CA THR A 234 7.11 2.52 -14.89
C THR A 234 7.46 1.18 -14.27
N PRO A 235 8.02 0.20 -15.01
CA PRO A 235 8.46 -1.05 -14.43
C PRO A 235 9.45 -0.80 -13.30
N SER A 236 9.27 -1.49 -12.19
CA SER A 236 10.14 -1.41 -11.03
C SER A 236 10.30 -2.79 -10.41
N ALA A 237 11.40 -3.00 -9.69
CA ALA A 237 11.58 -4.23 -8.94
C ALA A 237 10.85 -4.11 -7.58
N PRO A 238 10.09 -5.13 -7.16
CA PRO A 238 9.62 -5.20 -5.78
C PRO A 238 10.81 -5.16 -4.81
N GLU A 239 10.64 -4.45 -3.68
CA GLU A 239 11.67 -4.43 -2.65
C GLU A 239 11.72 -5.79 -1.93
N ALA A 240 12.91 -6.38 -1.81
CA ALA A 240 13.10 -7.66 -1.14
C ALA A 240 12.96 -7.53 0.39
N VAL A 241 13.27 -6.35 0.93
CA VAL A 241 13.32 -6.08 2.37
C VAL A 241 12.52 -4.83 2.72
N PHE A 242 12.05 -4.78 3.96
CA PHE A 242 11.45 -3.57 4.51
C PHE A 242 12.50 -2.49 4.74
N SER A 243 12.26 -1.28 4.27
CA SER A 243 13.11 -0.10 4.47
C SER A 243 12.38 0.97 5.28
N LEU A 244 13.12 1.77 6.05
CA LEU A 244 12.57 2.84 6.89
C LEU A 244 11.91 3.90 6.01
N LYS A 245 10.63 4.20 6.30
CA LYS A 245 9.84 5.22 5.59
C LYS A 245 9.57 6.46 6.46
N GLY A 246 9.66 6.36 7.77
CA GLY A 246 9.50 7.47 8.69
C GLY A 246 9.59 7.07 10.15
N VAL A 247 9.86 8.05 11.02
CA VAL A 247 9.88 7.89 12.49
C VAL A 247 8.93 8.91 13.09
N TYR A 248 8.05 8.47 13.97
CA TYR A 248 7.01 9.27 14.60
C TYR A 248 7.11 9.14 16.11
N LEU A 249 7.19 10.25 16.82
CA LEU A 249 7.30 10.24 18.28
C LEU A 249 5.93 10.25 18.92
N THR A 250 5.76 9.48 19.99
CA THR A 250 4.57 9.55 20.82
C THR A 250 4.53 10.84 21.64
N ASN A 251 3.34 11.38 21.83
CA ASN A 251 3.08 12.52 22.71
C ASN A 251 3.03 12.10 24.21
N ALA A 252 2.70 13.04 25.10
CA ALA A 252 2.61 12.81 26.53
C ALA A 252 1.56 11.73 26.94
N GLN A 253 0.57 11.48 26.11
CA GLN A 253 -0.45 10.45 26.31
C GLN A 253 -0.07 9.11 25.62
N GLY A 254 1.14 9.00 25.09
CA GLY A 254 1.60 7.84 24.34
C GLY A 254 1.02 7.75 22.93
N ALA A 255 0.28 8.73 22.46
CA ALA A 255 -0.35 8.72 21.14
C ALA A 255 0.65 9.06 20.03
N TYR A 256 0.54 8.38 18.88
CA TYR A 256 1.27 8.69 17.65
C TYR A 256 0.32 8.76 16.46
N THR A 257 0.74 9.51 15.44
CA THR A 257 0.03 9.58 14.14
C THR A 257 1.05 9.48 13.03
N ILE A 258 0.80 8.56 12.11
CA ILE A 258 1.61 8.28 10.93
C ILE A 258 0.86 8.82 9.72
N ASN A 259 1.53 9.65 8.94
CA ASN A 259 1.00 10.21 7.70
C ASN A 259 2.12 10.19 6.63
N PRO A 260 2.43 9.00 6.06
CA PRO A 260 3.43 8.90 5.02
C PRO A 260 2.82 9.39 3.70
N ASN A 261 3.60 10.13 2.94
CA ASN A 261 3.22 10.51 1.57
C ASN A 261 3.55 9.37 0.59
N LEU A 262 2.96 8.19 0.83
CA LEU A 262 3.18 6.97 0.06
C LEU A 262 1.83 6.39 -0.37
N ASP A 263 1.81 5.74 -1.54
CA ASP A 263 0.63 5.03 -2.00
C ASP A 263 0.40 3.77 -1.14
N ALA A 264 -0.71 3.76 -0.42
CA ALA A 264 -1.08 2.68 0.48
C ALA A 264 -1.20 1.31 -0.19
N GLN A 265 -1.53 1.27 -1.48
CA GLN A 265 -1.77 0.03 -2.21
C GLN A 265 -0.47 -0.61 -2.72
N SER A 266 0.58 0.19 -2.92
CA SER A 266 1.85 -0.26 -3.47
C SER A 266 2.84 -0.80 -2.43
N TYR A 267 2.49 -0.78 -1.16
CA TYR A 267 3.39 -1.15 -0.06
C TYR A 267 2.75 -2.09 0.95
N GLN A 268 3.55 -3.02 1.46
CA GLN A 268 3.31 -3.65 2.76
C GLN A 268 4.01 -2.83 3.82
N PHE A 269 3.33 -2.57 4.94
CA PHE A 269 3.87 -1.76 6.02
C PHE A 269 3.94 -2.54 7.32
N GLU A 270 4.96 -2.23 8.12
CA GLU A 270 5.07 -2.68 9.50
C GLU A 270 5.56 -1.55 10.41
N LEU A 271 5.12 -1.58 11.66
CA LEU A 271 5.63 -0.70 12.71
C LEU A 271 6.66 -1.42 13.54
N ARG A 272 7.72 -0.69 13.88
CA ARG A 272 8.72 -1.12 14.86
C ARG A 272 8.89 -0.03 15.91
N VAL A 273 9.14 -0.46 17.13
CA VAL A 273 9.59 0.44 18.20
C VAL A 273 11.06 0.12 18.41
N GLU A 274 11.92 1.06 18.04
CA GLU A 274 13.37 0.87 18.07
C GLU A 274 14.02 1.89 19.00
N SER A 275 15.14 1.49 19.60
CA SER A 275 16.01 2.39 20.34
C SER A 275 15.28 3.28 21.38
N LEU A 276 14.74 2.65 22.40
CA LEU A 276 14.08 3.39 23.47
C LEU A 276 15.11 4.09 24.37
N LEU A 277 14.94 5.40 24.54
CA LEU A 277 15.56 6.12 25.65
C LEU A 277 14.86 5.69 26.95
N MET A 278 15.25 4.53 27.45
CA MET A 278 14.67 3.99 28.69
C MET A 278 15.22 4.72 29.90
N PRO A 279 14.40 4.99 30.93
CA PRO A 279 14.89 5.47 32.21
C PRO A 279 15.98 4.55 32.76
N THR A 280 16.99 5.13 33.36
CA THR A 280 18.07 4.33 34.01
C THR A 280 17.50 3.43 35.09
N LEU A 281 17.89 2.16 35.10
CA LEU A 281 17.58 1.24 36.17
C LEU A 281 18.27 1.69 37.49
N THR A 282 17.58 1.54 38.59
CA THR A 282 18.05 1.96 39.90
C THR A 282 18.37 0.76 40.79
N PHE A 283 19.19 0.97 41.83
CA PHE A 283 19.46 -0.08 42.86
C PHE A 283 18.20 -0.54 43.58
N THR A 284 17.21 0.33 43.78
CA THR A 284 15.91 -0.06 44.35
C THR A 284 15.21 -1.09 43.47
N GLN A 285 15.22 -0.90 42.15
CA GLN A 285 14.66 -1.87 41.20
C GLN A 285 15.47 -3.17 41.17
N ALA A 286 16.79 -3.10 41.33
CA ALA A 286 17.66 -4.27 41.39
C ALA A 286 17.37 -5.20 42.55
N GLN A 287 16.83 -4.69 43.66
CA GLN A 287 16.45 -5.49 44.83
C GLN A 287 15.05 -6.12 44.70
N TYR A 288 14.26 -5.70 43.74
CA TYR A 288 12.86 -6.08 43.62
C TYR A 288 12.62 -7.60 43.52
N PRO A 289 13.34 -8.39 42.70
CA PRO A 289 13.17 -9.84 42.68
C PRO A 289 13.38 -10.49 44.07
N THR A 290 14.41 -10.06 44.81
CA THR A 290 14.67 -10.58 46.16
C THR A 290 13.56 -10.18 47.15
N GLN A 291 13.07 -8.94 47.11
CA GLN A 291 11.97 -8.47 47.94
C GLN A 291 10.67 -9.24 47.64
N MET A 292 10.41 -9.53 46.37
CA MET A 292 9.25 -10.34 45.97
C MET A 292 9.29 -11.73 46.60
N LEU A 293 10.45 -12.39 46.58
CA LEU A 293 10.64 -13.70 47.18
C LEU A 293 10.46 -13.65 48.71
N LEU A 294 11.06 -12.68 49.37
CA LEU A 294 10.99 -12.50 50.82
C LEU A 294 9.57 -12.19 51.31
N ASN A 295 8.83 -11.39 50.54
CA ASN A 295 7.48 -10.97 50.89
C ASN A 295 6.38 -11.91 50.38
N ASN A 296 6.76 -13.05 49.77
CA ASN A 296 5.84 -14.00 49.15
C ASN A 296 4.83 -13.30 48.24
N THR A 297 5.33 -12.39 47.39
CA THR A 297 4.50 -11.59 46.48
C THR A 297 3.80 -12.49 45.46
N ALA A 298 2.50 -12.29 45.28
CA ALA A 298 1.73 -13.04 44.33
C ALA A 298 2.27 -12.77 42.89
N MET A 299 2.65 -13.84 42.21
CA MET A 299 3.18 -13.77 40.85
C MET A 299 2.07 -13.53 39.83
N ASN A 300 2.38 -12.74 38.83
CA ASN A 300 1.53 -12.58 37.67
C ASN A 300 2.37 -12.61 36.39
N SER A 301 1.73 -12.78 35.24
CA SER A 301 2.44 -12.95 33.96
C SER A 301 3.32 -11.75 33.61
N LYS A 302 2.91 -10.52 33.94
CA LYS A 302 3.74 -9.32 33.69
C LYS A 302 5.06 -9.38 34.44
N LEU A 303 5.05 -9.83 35.69
CA LEU A 303 6.27 -9.93 36.54
C LEU A 303 7.28 -10.94 35.96
N TYR A 304 6.82 -12.04 35.36
CA TYR A 304 7.74 -12.94 34.66
C TYR A 304 8.45 -12.26 33.50
N TYR A 305 7.76 -11.44 32.73
CA TYR A 305 8.40 -10.68 31.61
C TYR A 305 9.39 -9.64 32.12
N GLN A 306 9.14 -9.06 33.28
CA GLN A 306 9.94 -7.99 33.84
C GLN A 306 11.11 -8.50 34.68
N MET A 307 10.92 -9.56 35.46
CA MET A 307 11.82 -9.97 36.53
C MET A 307 12.51 -11.33 36.38
N ASP A 308 12.05 -12.20 35.50
CA ASP A 308 12.79 -13.39 35.08
C ASP A 308 13.84 -12.98 34.03
N ILE A 309 14.98 -12.49 34.51
CA ILE A 309 16.04 -11.84 33.71
C ILE A 309 16.87 -12.85 32.93
N ASN A 310 17.14 -14.02 33.53
CA ASN A 310 17.89 -15.08 32.90
C ASN A 310 17.05 -15.94 31.94
N ASN A 311 15.73 -15.72 31.95
CA ASN A 311 14.73 -16.41 31.13
C ASN A 311 14.70 -17.93 31.37
N ASP A 312 14.91 -18.36 32.64
CA ASP A 312 14.86 -19.76 33.06
C ASP A 312 13.45 -20.23 33.43
N GLY A 313 12.49 -19.33 33.48
CA GLY A 313 11.09 -19.59 33.80
C GLY A 313 10.71 -19.30 35.24
N TYR A 314 11.66 -18.89 36.07
CA TYR A 314 11.46 -18.60 37.48
C TYR A 314 11.96 -17.20 37.82
N ILE A 315 11.41 -16.60 38.88
CA ILE A 315 11.97 -15.39 39.49
C ILE A 315 12.72 -15.80 40.71
N SER A 316 14.03 -15.55 40.75
CA SER A 316 14.96 -16.07 41.73
C SER A 316 16.03 -15.05 42.14
N ILE A 317 16.93 -15.45 43.05
CA ILE A 317 18.10 -14.64 43.47
C ILE A 317 19.04 -14.42 42.23
N SER A 318 19.08 -15.35 41.29
CA SER A 318 19.88 -15.20 40.08
C SER A 318 19.47 -13.99 39.26
N ASP A 319 18.17 -13.68 39.19
CA ASP A 319 17.64 -12.51 38.50
C ASP A 319 18.05 -11.22 39.21
N SER A 320 18.02 -11.23 40.56
CA SER A 320 18.51 -10.11 41.34
C SER A 320 20.00 -9.83 41.12
N TYR A 321 20.81 -10.90 40.99
CA TYR A 321 22.23 -10.78 40.68
C TYR A 321 22.46 -10.13 39.31
N LEU A 322 21.74 -10.58 38.28
CA LEU A 322 21.83 -10.02 36.93
C LEU A 322 21.38 -8.57 36.90
N LEU A 323 20.31 -8.24 37.61
CA LEU A 323 19.78 -6.88 37.66
C LEU A 323 20.75 -5.94 38.39
N ASN A 324 21.34 -6.36 39.50
CA ASN A 324 22.40 -5.63 40.20
C ASN A 324 23.63 -5.42 39.31
N GLY A 325 24.04 -6.45 38.57
CA GLY A 325 25.13 -6.36 37.62
C GLY A 325 24.87 -5.34 36.48
N ARG A 326 23.64 -5.25 36.02
CA ARG A 326 23.22 -4.27 35.00
C ARG A 326 23.23 -2.83 35.55
N VAL A 327 22.67 -2.63 36.76
CA VAL A 327 22.63 -1.33 37.45
C VAL A 327 24.03 -0.83 37.78
N SER A 328 24.93 -1.71 38.19
CA SER A 328 26.33 -1.37 38.53
C SER A 328 27.23 -1.23 37.28
N GLY A 329 26.70 -1.44 36.09
CA GLY A 329 27.49 -1.36 34.87
C GLY A 329 28.37 -2.57 34.55
N ARG A 330 28.24 -3.67 35.36
CA ARG A 330 28.99 -4.91 35.15
C ARG A 330 28.52 -5.63 33.83
N PHE A 331 27.26 -5.53 33.49
CA PHE A 331 26.67 -6.09 32.30
C PHE A 331 26.13 -4.96 31.37
N ALA A 332 26.57 -4.96 30.12
CA ALA A 332 26.11 -4.00 29.13
C ALA A 332 24.73 -4.36 28.53
N ALA A 333 24.35 -5.63 28.62
CA ALA A 333 23.07 -6.16 28.14
C ALA A 333 22.61 -7.33 29.02
N TRP A 334 21.35 -7.72 28.88
CA TRP A 334 20.82 -8.93 29.51
C TRP A 334 21.36 -10.17 28.81
N PRO A 335 21.83 -11.21 29.53
CA PRO A 335 22.39 -12.41 28.91
C PRO A 335 21.39 -13.17 28.02
N ASN A 336 20.16 -13.33 28.49
CA ASN A 336 19.14 -14.18 27.84
C ASN A 336 17.76 -13.50 27.68
N SER A 337 17.68 -12.21 27.94
CA SER A 337 16.41 -11.45 27.81
C SER A 337 16.60 -10.21 26.96
N PRO A 338 15.58 -9.82 26.18
CA PRO A 338 15.59 -8.52 25.50
C PRO A 338 15.40 -7.38 26.52
N GLU A 339 15.83 -6.18 26.19
CA GLU A 339 15.63 -4.98 27.02
C GLU A 339 14.15 -4.67 27.26
N TYR A 340 13.32 -5.00 26.29
CA TYR A 340 11.86 -4.83 26.36
C TYR A 340 11.15 -5.86 25.46
N ARG A 341 9.86 -6.04 25.69
CA ARG A 341 8.98 -6.85 24.85
C ARG A 341 7.76 -6.05 24.46
N LEU A 342 7.31 -6.23 23.23
CA LEU A 342 6.14 -5.56 22.67
C LEU A 342 5.00 -6.55 22.49
N PHE A 343 3.77 -6.10 22.73
CA PHE A 343 2.57 -6.91 22.63
C PHE A 343 1.47 -6.14 21.91
N ASN A 344 0.69 -6.84 21.11
CA ASN A 344 -0.56 -6.31 20.60
C ASN A 344 -1.67 -6.41 21.67
N THR A 345 -2.82 -5.79 21.40
CA THR A 345 -3.94 -5.76 22.34
C THR A 345 -4.44 -7.15 22.74
N THR A 346 -4.46 -8.11 21.82
CA THR A 346 -4.91 -9.48 22.10
C THR A 346 -3.98 -10.17 23.07
N GLN A 347 -2.68 -10.13 22.83
CA GLN A 347 -1.67 -10.70 23.71
C GLN A 347 -1.66 -10.01 25.08
N TRP A 348 -1.76 -8.68 25.10
CA TRP A 348 -1.80 -7.90 26.33
C TRP A 348 -2.99 -8.26 27.21
N ASN A 349 -4.18 -8.41 26.65
CA ASN A 349 -5.37 -8.77 27.42
C ASN A 349 -5.24 -10.13 28.13
N VAL A 350 -4.46 -11.06 27.59
CA VAL A 350 -4.15 -12.33 28.26
C VAL A 350 -3.08 -12.12 29.33
N ILE A 351 -2.00 -11.41 29.01
CA ILE A 351 -0.85 -11.21 29.91
C ILE A 351 -1.25 -10.43 31.15
N LYS A 352 -2.04 -9.37 31.02
CA LYS A 352 -2.41 -8.52 32.17
C LYS A 352 -3.27 -9.23 33.22
N LEU A 353 -4.00 -10.25 32.82
CA LEU A 353 -4.85 -11.05 33.72
C LEU A 353 -4.23 -12.38 34.11
N GLY A 354 -3.13 -12.76 33.48
CA GLY A 354 -2.46 -14.04 33.72
C GLY A 354 -1.76 -14.10 35.04
N THR A 355 -1.68 -15.31 35.61
CA THR A 355 -1.00 -15.61 36.89
C THR A 355 0.22 -16.52 36.72
N THR A 356 0.52 -16.94 35.50
CA THR A 356 1.60 -17.89 35.19
C THR A 356 2.61 -17.29 34.23
N ASN A 357 3.75 -17.97 34.05
CA ASN A 357 4.73 -17.59 33.03
C ASN A 357 4.19 -17.92 31.65
N LEU A 358 3.97 -16.89 30.81
CA LEU A 358 3.46 -16.98 29.44
C LEU A 358 4.52 -16.66 28.39
N LYS A 359 5.81 -16.52 28.76
CA LYS A 359 6.88 -16.10 27.85
C LYS A 359 7.06 -17.00 26.62
N THR A 360 6.85 -18.30 26.78
CA THR A 360 6.93 -19.27 25.68
C THR A 360 5.72 -19.19 24.77
N THR A 361 4.54 -18.91 25.33
CA THR A 361 3.28 -18.78 24.55
C THR A 361 3.18 -17.43 23.85
N TYR A 362 3.64 -16.37 24.53
CA TYR A 362 3.62 -15.00 24.01
C TYR A 362 4.99 -14.35 24.14
N PRO A 363 5.97 -14.70 23.29
CA PRO A 363 7.35 -14.19 23.42
C PRO A 363 7.48 -12.69 23.17
N GLY A 364 6.41 -12.03 22.74
CA GLY A 364 6.39 -10.67 22.25
C GLY A 364 6.49 -10.61 20.73
N VAL A 365 6.26 -9.46 20.19
CA VAL A 365 6.40 -9.18 18.74
C VAL A 365 7.50 -8.15 18.51
N GLN A 366 8.17 -8.24 17.38
CA GLN A 366 9.17 -7.25 16.98
C GLN A 366 8.57 -6.21 16.04
N THR A 367 7.54 -6.61 15.32
CA THR A 367 6.89 -5.80 14.28
C THR A 367 5.38 -5.91 14.37
N PHE A 368 4.68 -4.88 13.93
CA PHE A 368 3.22 -4.83 13.82
C PHE A 368 2.85 -4.58 12.38
N THR A 369 2.16 -5.52 11.75
CA THR A 369 1.62 -5.32 10.40
C THR A 369 0.58 -4.22 10.42
N VAL A 370 0.71 -3.29 9.48
CA VAL A 370 -0.24 -2.19 9.28
C VAL A 370 -1.01 -2.43 8.00
N THR A 371 -2.32 -2.53 8.11
CA THR A 371 -3.20 -2.45 6.95
C THR A 371 -3.37 -0.96 6.62
N PRO A 372 -2.96 -0.52 5.42
CA PRO A 372 -3.00 0.90 5.05
C PRO A 372 -4.43 1.31 4.69
N VAL A 373 -5.25 1.51 5.71
CA VAL A 373 -6.61 2.08 5.58
C VAL A 373 -6.66 3.41 6.30
N ASN A 374 -7.39 4.37 5.75
CA ASN A 374 -7.60 5.64 6.42
C ASN A 374 -8.25 5.43 7.79
N GLY A 375 -7.64 5.99 8.84
CA GLY A 375 -8.11 5.86 10.21
C GLY A 375 -7.79 4.51 10.88
N GLY A 376 -6.89 3.71 10.31
CA GLY A 376 -6.38 2.50 10.95
C GLY A 376 -5.69 2.82 12.29
N THR A 377 -5.82 1.91 13.28
CA THR A 377 -5.22 2.10 14.61
C THR A 377 -4.47 0.88 15.09
N THR A 378 -3.35 1.10 15.80
CA THR A 378 -2.58 0.04 16.47
C THR A 378 -2.14 0.50 17.85
N THR A 379 -2.52 -0.24 18.89
CA THR A 379 -2.00 -0.04 20.26
C THR A 379 -0.88 -1.03 20.54
N ILE A 380 0.23 -0.52 21.02
CA ILE A 380 1.45 -1.27 21.35
C ILE A 380 1.63 -1.22 22.85
N TYR A 381 1.72 -2.40 23.49
CA TYR A 381 2.01 -2.52 24.93
C TYR A 381 3.48 -2.92 25.11
N LEU A 382 4.16 -2.21 26.01
CA LEU A 382 5.59 -2.36 26.24
C LEU A 382 5.84 -2.80 27.69
N LEU A 383 6.52 -3.93 27.84
CA LEU A 383 7.08 -4.36 29.13
C LEU A 383 8.61 -4.30 29.06
N ARG A 384 9.22 -3.58 29.99
CA ARG A 384 10.67 -3.49 30.11
C ARG A 384 11.20 -4.53 31.08
N THR A 385 12.28 -5.22 30.68
CA THR A 385 13.00 -6.16 31.53
C THR A 385 13.70 -5.42 32.67
N GLY A 386 13.53 -5.91 33.88
CA GLY A 386 14.12 -5.32 35.10
C GLY A 386 13.38 -4.09 35.63
N PHE A 387 12.20 -3.74 35.08
CA PHE A 387 11.47 -2.52 35.45
C PHE A 387 10.05 -2.84 35.88
N THR A 388 9.71 -2.51 37.13
CA THR A 388 8.32 -2.52 37.62
C THR A 388 7.83 -1.08 37.71
N GLN A 389 6.78 -0.73 37.02
CA GLN A 389 5.98 0.48 37.27
C GLN A 389 4.63 0.09 37.74
#